data_3b0a133d719265f91fb5cc67eb5a7fa6
#
_entry.id   3b0a133d719265f91fb5cc67eb5a7fa6
#
_cell.length_a   1.000
_cell.length_b   1.000
_cell.length_c   1.000
_cell.angle_alpha   90.00
_cell.angle_beta   90.00
_cell.angle_gamma   90.00
#
_symmetry.space_group_name_H-M   'P 1'
#
loop_
_entity.id
_entity.type
_entity.pdbx_description
1 polymer ?
#
loop_
_entity_poly.entity_id
_entity_poly.type
_entity_poly.pdbx_seq_one_letter_code
_entity_poly.pdbx_strand_id
1 'polypeptide(L)'
;MFPSHDQGMHTLQGQCIFARNGINEVSVLWNPPEVVQDFFRILKHIEKIMCTKYFLHRIDLNVQHKGADGCSHTDAENTEDLTIMMMTTPVWKPDWGGQFEIMNMQETEVDSTIDYVPGRVIVFPGIIPHRGLGPTVDGVYRSTVVWRVTPLDIYMKRQSKTNWLY
;
A
#
# COMPACT_ATOMS: atom_id res chain seq x y z
N MET A 1 29.01 -16.11 10.22
CA MET A 1 28.47 -15.26 11.29
C MET A 1 27.84 -14.05 10.60
N PHE A 2 26.55 -14.11 10.31
CA PHE A 2 25.82 -13.01 9.67
C PHE A 2 25.32 -12.07 10.78
N PRO A 3 25.41 -10.74 10.61
CA PRO A 3 24.86 -9.83 11.59
C PRO A 3 23.34 -9.97 11.59
N SER A 4 22.79 -10.20 12.77
CA SER A 4 21.36 -10.13 13.02
C SER A 4 20.90 -8.69 12.77
N HIS A 5 20.22 -8.46 11.66
CA HIS A 5 19.37 -7.29 11.54
C HIS A 5 18.20 -7.49 12.50
N ASP A 6 18.33 -6.90 13.67
CA ASP A 6 17.19 -6.63 14.54
C ASP A 6 16.35 -5.55 13.85
N GLN A 7 15.51 -6.01 12.96
CA GLN A 7 14.49 -5.17 12.35
C GLN A 7 13.40 -5.05 13.41
N GLY A 8 13.29 -3.88 13.99
CA GLY A 8 12.19 -3.48 14.84
C GLY A 8 10.87 -3.57 14.09
N MET A 9 10.45 -4.79 13.83
CA MET A 9 9.18 -5.10 13.17
C MET A 9 8.09 -5.13 14.23
N HIS A 10 7.55 -3.96 14.54
CA HIS A 10 6.36 -3.83 15.37
C HIS A 10 5.13 -3.48 14.53
N THR A 11 5.21 -3.65 13.23
CA THR A 11 4.04 -3.63 12.38
C THR A 11 3.50 -5.06 12.37
N LEU A 12 2.30 -5.27 12.91
CA LEU A 12 1.50 -6.42 12.54
C LEU A 12 1.16 -6.22 11.05
N GLN A 13 2.10 -6.55 10.18
CA GLN A 13 1.78 -6.73 8.78
C GLN A 13 0.81 -7.90 8.73
N GLY A 14 -0.46 -7.60 8.61
CA GLY A 14 -1.42 -8.58 8.15
C GLY A 14 -0.84 -9.13 6.86
N GLN A 15 -0.64 -10.45 6.80
CA GLN A 15 -0.08 -11.09 5.62
C GLN A 15 -0.77 -10.57 4.38
N CYS A 16 0.01 -10.36 3.34
CA CYS A 16 -0.49 -10.15 2.00
C CYS A 16 -1.67 -11.09 1.74
N ILE A 17 -2.86 -10.54 1.75
CA ILE A 17 -4.06 -11.36 1.61
C ILE A 17 -4.17 -11.87 0.19
N PHE A 18 -3.57 -11.17 -0.79
CA PHE A 18 -3.56 -11.56 -2.20
C PHE A 18 -2.35 -10.98 -2.93
N ALA A 19 -1.42 -11.85 -3.29
CA ALA A 19 -0.45 -11.57 -4.33
C ALA A 19 -0.99 -12.15 -5.64
N ARG A 20 -1.01 -11.39 -6.70
CA ARG A 20 -1.31 -11.88 -8.03
C ARG A 20 -0.03 -11.86 -8.86
N ASN A 21 0.58 -13.03 -9.02
CA ASN A 21 1.71 -13.23 -9.92
C ASN A 21 1.22 -14.00 -11.15
N GLY A 22 0.59 -13.30 -12.09
CA GLY A 22 0.20 -13.89 -13.37
C GLY A 22 -1.15 -14.62 -13.40
N ILE A 23 -1.44 -15.20 -14.55
CA ILE A 23 -2.76 -15.72 -14.95
C ILE A 23 -3.21 -16.94 -14.12
N ASN A 24 -2.30 -17.63 -13.45
CA ASN A 24 -2.60 -18.87 -12.74
C ASN A 24 -3.13 -18.70 -11.31
N GLU A 25 -3.12 -17.51 -10.74
CA GLU A 25 -3.61 -17.23 -9.40
C GLU A 25 -5.05 -16.72 -9.32
N VAL A 26 -5.75 -16.68 -10.45
CA VAL A 26 -7.17 -16.32 -10.51
C VAL A 26 -8.05 -17.26 -9.66
N SER A 27 -7.58 -18.46 -9.39
CA SER A 27 -8.30 -19.45 -8.60
C SER A 27 -8.50 -19.06 -7.13
N VAL A 28 -7.60 -18.28 -6.56
CA VAL A 28 -7.71 -17.82 -5.16
C VAL A 28 -8.81 -16.75 -5.02
N LEU A 29 -9.17 -16.07 -6.11
CA LEU A 29 -10.17 -15.01 -6.14
C LEU A 29 -11.57 -15.49 -6.51
N TRP A 30 -11.77 -16.80 -6.78
CA TRP A 30 -13.05 -17.30 -7.25
C TRP A 30 -14.17 -17.17 -6.22
N ASN A 31 -13.83 -17.18 -4.93
CA ASN A 31 -14.78 -16.88 -3.85
C ASN A 31 -14.06 -16.18 -2.68
N PRO A 32 -13.59 -14.92 -2.87
CA PRO A 32 -12.85 -14.24 -1.82
C PRO A 32 -13.76 -13.95 -0.63
N PRO A 33 -13.21 -13.91 0.61
CA PRO A 33 -13.94 -13.44 1.77
C PRO A 33 -14.60 -12.08 1.52
N GLU A 34 -15.72 -11.80 2.16
CA GLU A 34 -16.52 -10.59 1.91
C GLU A 34 -15.70 -9.30 2.01
N VAL A 35 -14.85 -9.19 3.03
CA VAL A 35 -13.95 -8.05 3.23
C VAL A 35 -13.05 -7.79 2.01
N VAL A 36 -12.63 -8.84 1.33
CA VAL A 36 -11.79 -8.72 0.12
C VAL A 36 -12.61 -8.26 -1.08
N GLN A 37 -13.85 -8.71 -1.17
CA GLN A 37 -14.77 -8.20 -2.21
C GLN A 37 -14.98 -6.70 -2.06
N ASP A 38 -15.05 -6.18 -0.83
CA ASP A 38 -15.14 -4.75 -0.58
C ASP A 38 -13.87 -4.00 -1.02
N PHE A 39 -12.69 -4.57 -0.81
CA PHE A 39 -11.45 -3.98 -1.31
C PHE A 39 -11.44 -3.88 -2.84
N PHE A 40 -11.96 -4.87 -3.55
CA PHE A 40 -12.13 -4.79 -5.01
C PHE A 40 -13.19 -3.75 -5.43
N ARG A 41 -14.29 -3.62 -4.70
CA ARG A 41 -15.31 -2.60 -4.95
C ARG A 41 -14.73 -1.20 -4.82
N ILE A 42 -13.91 -0.98 -3.77
CA ILE A 42 -13.21 0.29 -3.55
C ILE A 42 -12.25 0.57 -4.71
N LEU A 43 -11.42 -0.40 -5.10
CA LEU A 43 -10.50 -0.24 -6.22
C LEU A 43 -11.26 0.12 -7.51
N LYS A 44 -12.36 -0.55 -7.81
CA LYS A 44 -13.20 -0.21 -8.97
C LYS A 44 -13.79 1.19 -8.90
N HIS A 45 -14.12 1.67 -7.71
CA HIS A 45 -14.58 3.04 -7.52
C HIS A 45 -13.46 4.06 -7.80
N ILE A 46 -12.24 3.78 -7.31
CA ILE A 46 -11.05 4.57 -7.61
C ILE A 46 -10.75 4.56 -9.11
N GLU A 47 -10.80 3.42 -9.78
CA GLU A 47 -10.65 3.31 -11.23
C GLU A 47 -11.62 4.23 -12.00
N LYS A 48 -12.85 4.35 -11.52
CA LYS A 48 -13.85 5.23 -12.12
C LYS A 48 -13.50 6.70 -11.92
N ILE A 49 -13.06 7.09 -10.72
CA ILE A 49 -12.67 8.46 -10.40
C ILE A 49 -11.42 8.85 -11.22
N MET A 50 -10.44 7.96 -11.30
CA MET A 50 -9.18 8.20 -12.01
C MET A 50 -9.29 8.01 -13.54
N CYS A 51 -10.44 7.58 -14.04
CA CYS A 51 -10.66 7.24 -15.45
C CYS A 51 -9.59 6.26 -16.00
N THR A 52 -9.08 5.36 -15.15
CA THR A 52 -7.97 4.46 -15.45
C THR A 52 -8.27 3.06 -14.92
N LYS A 53 -7.98 2.04 -15.72
CA LYS A 53 -7.99 0.64 -15.27
C LYS A 53 -6.64 0.24 -14.74
N TYR A 54 -6.62 -0.57 -13.69
CA TYR A 54 -5.39 -1.02 -13.08
C TYR A 54 -5.24 -2.54 -13.13
N PHE A 55 -4.02 -2.98 -13.34
CA PHE A 55 -3.60 -4.33 -13.00
C PHE A 55 -3.20 -4.33 -11.52
N LEU A 56 -3.85 -5.18 -10.75
CA LEU A 56 -3.60 -5.30 -9.32
C LEU A 56 -2.49 -6.34 -9.07
N HIS A 57 -1.40 -5.90 -8.42
CA HIS A 57 -0.31 -6.78 -8.01
C HIS A 57 -0.57 -7.37 -6.62
N ARG A 58 -0.98 -6.50 -5.67
CA ARG A 58 -1.04 -6.86 -4.26
C ARG A 58 -2.02 -5.98 -3.49
N ILE A 59 -2.65 -6.56 -2.46
CA ILE A 59 -3.40 -5.82 -1.44
C ILE A 59 -2.77 -6.14 -0.08
N ASP A 60 -2.44 -5.11 0.68
CA ASP A 60 -1.93 -5.22 2.04
C ASP A 60 -2.89 -4.57 3.03
N LEU A 61 -3.07 -5.18 4.19
CA LEU A 61 -3.69 -4.58 5.34
C LEU A 61 -2.60 -4.32 6.39
N ASN A 62 -2.34 -3.06 6.69
CA ASN A 62 -1.37 -2.67 7.70
C ASN A 62 -2.10 -2.21 8.96
N VAL A 63 -1.65 -2.69 10.12
CA VAL A 63 -2.17 -2.28 11.41
C VAL A 63 -0.98 -1.90 12.30
N GLN A 64 -1.01 -0.69 12.86
CA GLN A 64 0.03 -0.14 13.70
C GLN A 64 -0.55 0.26 15.06
N HIS A 65 0.16 -0.06 16.13
CA HIS A 65 -0.13 0.40 17.47
C HIS A 65 0.83 1.55 17.87
N LYS A 66 0.67 2.09 19.08
CA LYS A 66 1.57 3.13 19.61
C LYS A 66 3.04 2.73 19.48
N GLY A 67 3.83 3.63 18.90
CA GLY A 67 5.27 3.45 18.70
C GLY A 67 5.65 2.44 17.62
N ALA A 68 4.70 1.91 16.87
CA ALA A 68 4.95 1.03 15.72
C ALA A 68 5.12 1.86 14.44
N ASP A 69 6.13 2.72 14.40
CA ASP A 69 6.45 3.50 13.22
C ASP A 69 7.04 2.61 12.12
N GLY A 70 6.57 2.80 10.90
CA GLY A 70 7.14 2.13 9.74
C GLY A 70 8.52 2.71 9.38
N CYS A 71 9.40 1.86 8.86
CA CYS A 71 10.63 2.32 8.23
C CYS A 71 10.32 2.96 6.88
N SER A 72 11.16 3.89 6.43
CA SER A 72 11.09 4.39 5.07
C SER A 72 11.34 3.27 4.07
N HIS A 73 10.54 3.23 3.01
CA HIS A 73 10.65 2.25 1.93
C HIS A 73 9.96 2.75 0.67
N THR A 74 10.21 2.06 -0.44
CA THR A 74 9.48 2.20 -1.70
C THR A 74 8.62 0.96 -1.94
N ASP A 75 7.51 1.12 -2.64
CA ASP A 75 6.59 0.02 -2.96
C ASP A 75 6.86 -0.59 -4.35
N ALA A 76 7.58 0.13 -5.21
CA ALA A 76 7.88 -0.27 -6.57
C ALA A 76 9.25 0.24 -7.03
N GLU A 77 9.77 -0.38 -8.09
CA GLU A 77 11.01 0.03 -8.76
C GLU A 77 10.73 0.89 -10.00
N ASN A 78 9.52 0.85 -10.52
CA ASN A 78 9.13 1.54 -11.74
C ASN A 78 8.30 2.78 -11.44
N THR A 79 8.52 3.84 -12.19
CA THR A 79 7.83 5.14 -12.01
C THR A 79 6.34 5.08 -12.33
N GLU A 80 5.91 4.14 -13.17
CA GLU A 80 4.52 3.99 -13.59
C GLU A 80 3.70 3.11 -12.64
N ASP A 81 4.35 2.39 -11.72
CA ASP A 81 3.66 1.60 -10.72
C ASP A 81 3.19 2.52 -9.59
N LEU A 82 1.93 2.35 -9.20
CA LEU A 82 1.29 3.22 -8.23
C LEU A 82 0.96 2.47 -6.94
N THR A 83 1.05 3.20 -5.86
CA THR A 83 0.46 2.82 -4.58
C THR A 83 -0.81 3.62 -4.37
N ILE A 84 -1.89 2.91 -4.07
CA ILE A 84 -3.15 3.47 -3.60
C ILE A 84 -3.30 3.06 -2.15
N MET A 85 -3.40 4.02 -1.23
CA MET A 85 -3.55 3.75 0.19
C MET A 85 -4.83 4.39 0.71
N MET A 86 -5.63 3.64 1.46
CA MET A 86 -6.82 4.13 2.15
C MET A 86 -6.64 4.02 3.67
N MET A 87 -6.96 5.08 4.39
CA MET A 87 -6.97 5.14 5.84
C MET A 87 -8.29 4.55 6.36
N THR A 88 -8.24 3.40 7.06
CA THR A 88 -9.43 2.58 7.33
C THR A 88 -9.90 2.57 8.79
N THR A 89 -9.12 3.09 9.74
CA THR A 89 -9.61 3.25 11.12
C THR A 89 -10.79 4.23 11.13
N PRO A 90 -11.97 3.82 11.60
CA PRO A 90 -13.21 4.60 11.38
C PRO A 90 -13.30 5.88 12.23
N VAL A 91 -12.57 5.95 13.34
CA VAL A 91 -12.53 7.11 14.24
C VAL A 91 -11.08 7.48 14.48
N TRP A 92 -10.75 8.75 14.26
CA TRP A 92 -9.40 9.26 14.48
C TRP A 92 -9.47 10.69 15.02
N LYS A 93 -8.58 11.01 15.96
CA LYS A 93 -8.40 12.38 16.46
C LYS A 93 -7.06 12.95 15.99
N PRO A 94 -6.98 14.24 15.69
CA PRO A 94 -5.74 14.85 15.18
C PRO A 94 -4.53 14.68 16.12
N ASP A 95 -4.77 14.65 17.43
CA ASP A 95 -3.75 14.50 18.48
C ASP A 95 -3.25 13.05 18.67
N TRP A 96 -3.80 12.09 17.93
CA TRP A 96 -3.37 10.69 18.00
C TRP A 96 -2.15 10.37 17.13
N GLY A 97 -1.64 11.34 16.37
CA GLY A 97 -0.51 11.10 15.46
C GLY A 97 -0.90 10.25 14.24
N GLY A 98 -0.07 9.30 13.87
CA GLY A 98 -0.37 8.34 12.80
C GLY A 98 -0.26 8.91 11.39
N GLN A 99 0.53 9.95 11.21
CA GLN A 99 0.75 10.59 9.92
C GLN A 99 1.36 9.62 8.91
N PHE A 100 1.17 9.95 7.65
CA PHE A 100 1.89 9.37 6.53
C PHE A 100 2.92 10.38 6.05
N GLU A 101 4.18 9.97 5.99
CA GLU A 101 5.30 10.82 5.59
C GLU A 101 5.84 10.38 4.23
N ILE A 102 6.02 11.36 3.36
CA ILE A 102 6.74 11.24 2.10
C ILE A 102 8.16 11.74 2.34
N MET A 103 9.14 10.92 1.99
CA MET A 103 10.54 11.24 2.16
C MET A 103 11.12 11.76 0.85
N ASN A 104 12.23 12.48 0.95
CA ASN A 104 13.04 12.79 -0.22
C ASN A 104 13.63 11.48 -0.81
N MET A 105 14.09 11.53 -2.06
CA MET A 105 14.62 10.35 -2.75
C MET A 105 15.87 9.74 -2.10
N GLN A 106 16.54 10.46 -1.21
CA GLN A 106 17.69 10.00 -0.44
C GLN A 106 17.28 9.39 0.93
N GLU A 107 16.00 9.47 1.26
CA GLU A 107 15.43 9.01 2.54
C GLU A 107 16.02 9.66 3.79
N THR A 108 16.55 10.87 3.65
CA THR A 108 17.21 11.61 4.73
C THR A 108 16.30 12.64 5.40
N GLU A 109 15.28 13.13 4.69
CA GLU A 109 14.41 14.20 5.15
C GLU A 109 12.96 13.91 4.77
N VAL A 110 12.04 14.45 5.58
CA VAL A 110 10.60 14.42 5.28
C VAL A 110 10.26 15.59 4.38
N ASP A 111 9.83 15.30 3.15
CA ASP A 111 9.37 16.31 2.21
C ASP A 111 7.94 16.76 2.48
N SER A 112 7.11 15.84 2.95
CA SER A 112 5.69 16.10 3.15
C SER A 112 5.09 15.18 4.18
N THR A 113 4.14 15.71 4.96
CA THR A 113 3.41 14.98 5.98
C THR A 113 1.91 15.07 5.70
N ILE A 114 1.23 13.93 5.72
CA ILE A 114 -0.21 13.82 5.50
C ILE A 114 -0.87 13.28 6.75
N ASP A 115 -1.78 14.05 7.33
CA ASP A 115 -2.52 13.65 8.51
C ASP A 115 -3.42 12.45 8.25
N TYR A 116 -3.54 11.59 9.25
CA TYR A 116 -4.46 10.47 9.21
C TYR A 116 -5.90 10.99 9.32
N VAL A 117 -6.68 10.73 8.28
CA VAL A 117 -8.12 11.07 8.23
C VAL A 117 -8.90 9.83 7.78
N PRO A 118 -9.86 9.33 8.57
CA PRO A 118 -10.69 8.18 8.19
C PRO A 118 -11.29 8.32 6.78
N GLY A 119 -11.14 7.29 5.97
CA GLY A 119 -11.62 7.27 4.58
C GLY A 119 -10.76 8.03 3.56
N ARG A 120 -9.70 8.72 3.99
CA ARG A 120 -8.78 9.37 3.05
C ARG A 120 -8.11 8.34 2.16
N VAL A 121 -8.11 8.61 0.86
CA VAL A 121 -7.36 7.84 -0.14
C VAL A 121 -6.22 8.71 -0.66
N ILE A 122 -5.03 8.11 -0.73
CA ILE A 122 -3.82 8.73 -1.29
C ILE A 122 -3.37 7.86 -2.45
N VAL A 123 -3.03 8.49 -3.57
CA VAL A 123 -2.47 7.82 -4.77
C VAL A 123 -1.14 8.48 -5.08
N PHE A 124 -0.10 7.68 -5.19
CA PHE A 124 1.24 8.18 -5.47
C PHE A 124 2.08 7.14 -6.22
N PRO A 125 3.13 7.56 -6.96
CA PRO A 125 4.07 6.63 -7.56
C PRO A 125 4.76 5.78 -6.50
N GLY A 126 4.72 4.45 -6.67
CA GLY A 126 5.28 3.50 -5.70
C GLY A 126 6.79 3.62 -5.49
N ILE A 127 7.49 4.29 -6.38
CA ILE A 127 8.92 4.58 -6.27
C ILE A 127 9.25 5.68 -5.24
N ILE A 128 8.27 6.46 -4.80
CA ILE A 128 8.48 7.54 -3.83
C ILE A 128 8.70 6.93 -2.44
N PRO A 129 9.84 7.21 -1.78
CA PRO A 129 10.10 6.75 -0.43
C PRO A 129 9.08 7.33 0.55
N HIS A 130 8.57 6.49 1.43
CA HIS A 130 7.53 6.89 2.36
C HIS A 130 7.49 5.98 3.59
N ARG A 131 6.77 6.44 4.62
CA ARG A 131 6.47 5.65 5.82
C ARG A 131 5.16 6.06 6.48
N GLY A 132 4.54 5.13 7.20
CA GLY A 132 3.43 5.42 8.08
C GLY A 132 3.88 5.44 9.54
N LEU A 133 3.51 6.46 10.28
CA LEU A 133 3.77 6.53 11.71
C LEU A 133 2.64 5.82 12.48
N GLY A 134 3.00 5.19 13.60
CA GLY A 134 2.03 4.65 14.54
C GLY A 134 1.29 5.75 15.30
N PRO A 135 0.21 5.43 16.02
CA PRO A 135 -0.41 6.37 16.93
C PRO A 135 0.51 6.70 18.10
N THR A 136 0.34 7.89 18.69
CA THR A 136 1.07 8.36 19.87
C THR A 136 0.41 7.96 21.18
N VAL A 137 -0.82 7.45 21.12
CA VAL A 137 -1.67 7.11 22.28
C VAL A 137 -1.90 5.60 22.40
N ASP A 138 -2.10 5.12 23.62
CA ASP A 138 -2.37 3.72 23.88
C ASP A 138 -3.82 3.33 23.53
N GLY A 139 -4.02 2.06 23.19
CA GLY A 139 -5.35 1.50 22.91
C GLY A 139 -5.95 1.91 21.57
N VAL A 140 -5.19 2.64 20.75
CA VAL A 140 -5.58 3.02 19.39
C VAL A 140 -4.76 2.26 18.37
N TYR A 141 -5.42 1.83 17.31
CA TYR A 141 -4.78 1.15 16.19
C TYR A 141 -5.00 1.94 14.90
N ARG A 142 -3.91 2.24 14.22
CA ARG A 142 -3.92 2.83 12.89
C ARG A 142 -3.99 1.71 11.87
N SER A 143 -5.01 1.72 11.02
CA SER A 143 -5.13 0.72 9.95
C SER A 143 -5.20 1.37 8.57
N THR A 144 -4.55 0.74 7.59
CA THR A 144 -4.59 1.15 6.19
C THR A 144 -4.72 -0.06 5.30
N VAL A 145 -5.46 0.09 4.20
CA VAL A 145 -5.44 -0.85 3.08
C VAL A 145 -4.61 -0.22 1.96
N VAL A 146 -3.74 -1.01 1.39
CA VAL A 146 -2.82 -0.58 0.33
C VAL A 146 -2.99 -1.48 -0.88
N TRP A 147 -3.23 -0.90 -2.05
CA TRP A 147 -3.22 -1.57 -3.35
C TRP A 147 -1.97 -1.16 -4.10
N ARG A 148 -1.18 -2.15 -4.51
CA ARG A 148 -0.06 -1.94 -5.43
C ARG A 148 -0.54 -2.27 -6.83
N VAL A 149 -0.50 -1.30 -7.71
CA VAL A 149 -1.15 -1.37 -9.02
C VAL A 149 -0.27 -0.80 -10.13
N THR A 150 -0.50 -1.27 -11.36
CA THR A 150 0.04 -0.64 -12.57
C THR A 150 -1.14 -0.25 -13.47
N PRO A 151 -1.15 0.92 -14.12
CA PRO A 151 -2.13 1.21 -15.16
C PRO A 151 -2.16 0.08 -16.19
N LEU A 152 -3.35 -0.40 -16.54
CA LEU A 152 -3.51 -1.63 -17.30
C LEU A 152 -2.85 -1.55 -18.69
N ASP A 153 -2.90 -0.40 -19.32
CA ASP A 153 -2.26 -0.17 -20.62
C ASP A 153 -0.73 -0.24 -20.54
N ILE A 154 -0.13 0.26 -19.46
CA ILE A 154 1.30 0.14 -19.18
C ILE A 154 1.67 -1.32 -18.92
N TYR A 155 0.89 -2.00 -18.08
CA TYR A 155 1.09 -3.42 -17.80
C TYR A 155 1.07 -4.25 -19.08
N MET A 156 0.07 -4.07 -19.94
CA MET A 156 -0.04 -4.79 -21.21
C MET A 156 1.12 -4.49 -22.17
N LYS A 157 1.59 -3.26 -22.24
CA LYS A 157 2.79 -2.89 -23.01
C LYS A 157 4.06 -3.57 -22.52
N ARG A 158 4.23 -3.73 -21.20
CA ARG A 158 5.38 -4.45 -20.62
C ARG A 158 5.32 -5.93 -21.00
N GLN A 159 4.16 -6.59 -20.90
CA GLN A 159 3.99 -7.99 -21.26
C GLN A 159 4.27 -8.26 -22.74
N SER A 160 3.82 -7.38 -23.63
CA SER A 160 4.05 -7.55 -25.08
C SER A 160 5.54 -7.50 -25.46
N LYS A 161 6.35 -6.70 -24.76
CA LYS A 161 7.81 -6.62 -24.99
C LYS A 161 8.55 -7.88 -24.54
N THR A 162 8.06 -8.56 -23.51
CA THR A 162 8.71 -9.77 -22.97
C THR A 162 8.46 -10.99 -23.85
N ASN A 163 7.33 -11.04 -24.55
CA ASN A 163 6.97 -12.18 -25.40
C ASN A 163 7.72 -12.26 -26.75
N TRP A 164 8.59 -11.30 -27.08
CA TRP A 164 9.41 -11.32 -28.31
C TRP A 164 10.85 -11.84 -28.08
N LEU A 165 11.16 -12.32 -26.87
CA LEU A 165 12.49 -12.81 -26.51
C LEU A 165 12.59 -14.36 -26.46
N TYR A 166 11.59 -15.08 -27.03
CA TYR A 166 11.62 -16.55 -27.18
C TYR A 166 11.27 -16.96 -28.58
#